data_cf304603db0a821fbafcf441e6866901
#
_entry.id   cf304603db0a821fbafcf441e6866901
#
_cell.length_a   1.000
_cell.length_b   1.000
_cell.length_c   1.000
_cell.angle_alpha   90.00
_cell.angle_beta   90.00
_cell.angle_gamma   90.00
#
_symmetry.space_group_name_H-M   'P 1'
#
loop_
_entity.id
_entity.type
_entity.pdbx_description
1 polymer ?
#
loop_
_entity_poly.entity_id
_entity_poly.type
_entity_poly.pdbx_seq_one_letter_code
_entity_poly.pdbx_strand_id
1 'polypeptide(L)'
;MTATDYILIGVVLALLLLSLFKSRPKTKKALKIGAKQFWNVLPFFFAVFGLIGLLEVLLTPAIVKTWLGSGSGVLAPLYAAVFGGMATGPPAAVFPLGKYLLTQQASVAAVATLLIAWVAVGTVTLPAEIRFFGARFAFARWGLAFVLSIALGLVMGVIM
;
A
#
# COMPACT_ATOMS: atom_id res chain seq x y z
N MET A 1 -2.26 -20.86 -5.95
CA MET A 1 -1.37 -20.87 -4.78
C MET A 1 0.02 -21.23 -5.26
N THR A 2 1.00 -20.41 -4.94
CA THR A 2 2.40 -20.62 -5.34
C THR A 2 3.12 -21.50 -4.32
N ALA A 3 4.28 -22.06 -4.71
CA ALA A 3 5.12 -22.84 -3.77
C ALA A 3 5.45 -22.05 -2.48
N THR A 4 5.60 -20.73 -2.61
CA THR A 4 5.83 -19.82 -1.49
C THR A 4 4.66 -19.81 -0.49
N ASP A 5 3.42 -19.91 -0.97
CA ASP A 5 2.22 -19.90 -0.09
C ASP A 5 2.19 -21.17 0.78
N TYR A 6 2.55 -22.32 0.21
CA TYR A 6 2.61 -23.57 0.96
C TYR A 6 3.73 -23.57 2.02
N ILE A 7 4.89 -22.97 1.67
CA ILE A 7 6.01 -22.82 2.62
C ILE A 7 5.59 -21.91 3.79
N LEU A 8 4.97 -20.76 3.51
CA LEU A 8 4.50 -19.84 4.55
C LEU A 8 3.46 -20.50 5.48
N ILE A 9 2.49 -21.19 4.90
CA ILE A 9 1.47 -21.91 5.69
C ILE A 9 2.13 -22.99 6.55
N GLY A 10 3.07 -23.76 5.97
CA GLY A 10 3.81 -24.80 6.68
C GLY A 10 4.60 -24.26 7.86
N VAL A 11 5.33 -23.14 7.66
CA VAL A 11 6.08 -22.47 8.73
C VAL A 11 5.18 -21.97 9.85
N VAL A 12 4.06 -21.33 9.50
CA VAL A 12 3.10 -20.82 10.48
C VAL A 12 2.47 -21.96 11.29
N LEU A 13 2.10 -23.07 10.64
CA LEU A 13 1.55 -24.24 11.31
C LEU A 13 2.58 -24.89 12.23
N ALA A 14 3.84 -25.03 11.78
CA ALA A 14 4.92 -25.60 12.61
C ALA A 14 5.17 -24.73 13.86
N LEU A 15 5.23 -23.40 13.69
CA LEU A 15 5.40 -22.47 14.81
C LEU A 15 4.22 -22.50 15.79
N LEU A 16 2.99 -22.62 15.28
CA LEU A 16 1.79 -22.78 16.12
C LEU A 16 1.83 -24.09 16.90
N LEU A 17 2.20 -25.19 16.28
CA LEU A 17 2.35 -26.49 16.96
C LEU A 17 3.43 -26.42 18.04
N LEU A 18 4.61 -25.89 17.75
CA LEU A 18 5.66 -25.68 18.74
C LEU A 18 5.19 -24.79 19.91
N SER A 19 4.45 -23.73 19.62
CA SER A 19 3.87 -22.85 20.64
C SER A 19 2.85 -23.58 21.51
N LEU A 20 2.02 -24.45 20.93
CA LEU A 20 1.04 -25.28 21.68
C LEU A 20 1.74 -26.27 22.63
N PHE A 21 2.82 -26.90 22.20
CA PHE A 21 3.61 -27.80 23.05
C PHE A 21 4.29 -27.04 24.19
N LYS A 22 4.77 -25.81 23.94
CA LYS A 22 5.47 -25.04 24.97
C LYS A 22 4.53 -24.36 25.97
N SER A 23 3.38 -23.85 25.55
CA SER A 23 2.41 -23.18 26.45
C SER A 23 1.04 -22.98 25.82
N ARG A 24 0.11 -23.90 26.07
CA ARG A 24 -1.28 -23.81 25.61
C ARG A 24 -1.98 -22.48 25.95
N PRO A 25 -1.87 -21.89 27.17
CA PRO A 25 -2.56 -20.64 27.50
C PRO A 25 -2.00 -19.44 26.70
N LYS A 26 -0.69 -19.41 26.46
CA LYS A 26 -0.07 -18.33 25.65
C LYS A 26 -0.48 -18.43 24.19
N THR A 27 -0.56 -19.63 23.62
CA THR A 27 -1.01 -19.84 22.24
C THR A 27 -2.50 -19.46 22.08
N LYS A 28 -3.37 -19.83 23.05
CA LYS A 28 -4.77 -19.41 23.04
C LYS A 28 -4.92 -17.88 23.06
N LYS A 29 -4.10 -17.19 23.87
CA LYS A 29 -4.08 -15.73 23.94
C LYS A 29 -3.60 -15.12 22.61
N ALA A 30 -2.54 -15.67 22.01
CA ALA A 30 -2.01 -15.23 20.72
C ALA A 30 -3.03 -15.38 19.59
N LEU A 31 -3.72 -16.53 19.51
CA LEU A 31 -4.79 -16.77 18.53
C LEU A 31 -5.96 -15.79 18.71
N LYS A 32 -6.36 -15.52 19.95
CA LYS A 32 -7.43 -14.54 20.24
C LYS A 32 -7.02 -13.12 19.80
N ILE A 33 -5.78 -12.73 20.04
CA ILE A 33 -5.25 -11.43 19.59
C ILE A 33 -5.21 -11.38 18.06
N GLY A 34 -4.71 -12.43 17.41
CA GLY A 34 -4.67 -12.53 15.95
C GLY A 34 -6.05 -12.44 15.31
N ALA A 35 -7.02 -13.20 15.83
CA ALA A 35 -8.41 -13.14 15.38
C ALA A 35 -9.02 -11.74 15.56
N LYS A 36 -8.79 -11.09 16.70
CA LYS A 36 -9.25 -9.72 16.93
C LYS A 36 -8.62 -8.73 15.94
N GLN A 37 -7.34 -8.86 15.66
CA GLN A 37 -6.65 -8.02 14.66
C GLN A 37 -7.22 -8.24 13.26
N PHE A 38 -7.47 -9.50 12.87
CA PHE A 38 -8.08 -9.84 11.59
C PHE A 38 -9.45 -9.17 11.45
N TRP A 39 -10.32 -9.27 12.45
CA TRP A 39 -11.64 -8.61 12.44
C TRP A 39 -11.54 -7.10 12.36
N ASN A 40 -10.57 -6.46 13.01
CA ASN A 40 -10.37 -5.02 12.97
C ASN A 40 -9.89 -4.52 11.58
N VAL A 41 -9.14 -5.34 10.85
CA VAL A 41 -8.61 -4.98 9.53
C VAL A 41 -9.59 -5.35 8.40
N LEU A 42 -10.48 -6.30 8.62
CA LEU A 42 -11.43 -6.81 7.63
C LEU A 42 -12.31 -5.70 6.99
N PRO A 43 -12.94 -4.78 7.76
CA PRO A 43 -13.76 -3.70 7.18
C PRO A 43 -12.96 -2.81 6.24
N PHE A 44 -11.68 -2.59 6.54
CA PHE A 44 -10.78 -1.82 5.68
C PHE A 44 -10.56 -2.51 4.33
N PHE A 45 -10.33 -3.82 4.30
CA PHE A 45 -10.20 -4.57 3.05
C PHE A 45 -11.50 -4.50 2.23
N PHE A 46 -12.67 -4.63 2.87
CA PHE A 46 -13.95 -4.46 2.17
C PHE A 46 -14.07 -3.07 1.55
N ALA A 47 -13.69 -2.01 2.27
CA ALA A 47 -13.71 -0.66 1.74
C ALA A 47 -12.76 -0.49 0.54
N VAL A 48 -11.55 -1.06 0.60
CA VAL A 48 -10.58 -1.01 -0.49
C VAL A 48 -11.05 -1.79 -1.72
N PHE A 49 -11.54 -3.02 -1.53
CA PHE A 49 -12.05 -3.81 -2.65
C PHE A 49 -13.31 -3.19 -3.25
N GLY A 50 -14.20 -2.61 -2.42
CA GLY A 50 -15.33 -1.83 -2.88
C GLY A 50 -14.91 -0.61 -3.69
N LEU A 51 -13.88 0.11 -3.23
CA LEU A 51 -13.32 1.24 -3.96
C LEU A 51 -12.72 0.80 -5.31
N ILE A 52 -11.98 -0.32 -5.34
CA ILE A 52 -11.43 -0.87 -6.58
C ILE A 52 -12.57 -1.22 -7.54
N GLY A 53 -13.63 -1.89 -7.07
CA GLY A 53 -14.80 -2.18 -7.89
C GLY A 53 -15.49 -0.93 -8.44
N LEU A 54 -15.59 0.15 -7.65
CA LEU A 54 -16.09 1.44 -8.12
C LEU A 54 -15.15 2.06 -9.17
N LEU A 55 -13.84 1.97 -8.94
CA LEU A 55 -12.84 2.48 -9.89
C LEU A 55 -12.89 1.70 -11.22
N GLU A 56 -13.14 0.39 -11.20
CA GLU A 56 -13.31 -0.41 -12.42
C GLU A 56 -14.48 0.08 -13.30
N VAL A 57 -15.52 0.60 -12.68
CA VAL A 57 -16.70 1.14 -13.41
C VAL A 57 -16.46 2.57 -13.85
N LEU A 58 -15.81 3.39 -13.02
CA LEU A 58 -15.65 4.83 -13.24
C LEU A 58 -14.41 5.19 -14.06
N LEU A 59 -13.29 4.49 -13.83
CA LEU A 59 -12.03 4.74 -14.53
C LEU A 59 -11.97 3.88 -15.80
N THR A 60 -12.33 4.49 -16.90
CA THR A 60 -12.10 3.86 -18.19
C THR A 60 -10.60 3.76 -18.48
N PRO A 61 -10.13 2.76 -19.24
CA PRO A 61 -8.73 2.64 -19.66
C PRO A 61 -8.19 3.93 -20.31
N ALA A 62 -9.05 4.67 -20.99
CA ALA A 62 -8.71 5.96 -21.61
C ALA A 62 -8.28 7.00 -20.57
N ILE A 63 -9.02 7.12 -19.45
CA ILE A 63 -8.70 8.07 -18.38
C ILE A 63 -7.38 7.70 -17.71
N VAL A 64 -7.21 6.42 -17.34
CA VAL A 64 -5.99 5.94 -16.70
C VAL A 64 -4.78 6.16 -17.62
N LYS A 65 -4.91 5.83 -18.91
CA LYS A 65 -3.86 6.02 -19.91
C LYS A 65 -3.49 7.48 -20.09
N THR A 66 -4.47 8.40 -20.06
CA THR A 66 -4.24 9.83 -20.23
C THR A 66 -3.51 10.44 -19.03
N TRP A 67 -3.86 10.06 -17.79
CA TRP A 67 -3.29 10.69 -16.59
C TRP A 67 -2.09 9.93 -16.02
N LEU A 68 -2.11 8.59 -16.08
CA LEU A 68 -1.11 7.72 -15.46
C LEU A 68 -0.33 6.89 -16.48
N GLY A 69 -0.64 7.02 -17.77
CA GLY A 69 0.04 6.28 -18.83
C GLY A 69 1.42 6.82 -19.15
N SER A 70 2.19 6.05 -19.91
CA SER A 70 3.55 6.43 -20.35
C SER A 70 3.59 7.71 -21.19
N GLY A 71 2.50 8.04 -21.89
CA GLY A 71 2.40 9.27 -22.68
C GLY A 71 2.40 10.56 -21.86
N SER A 72 2.11 10.51 -20.56
CA SER A 72 2.12 11.66 -19.66
C SER A 72 3.50 11.97 -19.06
N GLY A 73 4.54 11.19 -19.39
CA GLY A 73 5.91 11.41 -18.95
C GLY A 73 6.03 11.56 -17.43
N VAL A 74 6.66 12.65 -16.97
CA VAL A 74 6.87 12.94 -15.53
C VAL A 74 5.58 13.34 -14.80
N LEU A 75 4.53 13.75 -15.51
CA LEU A 75 3.26 14.13 -14.89
C LEU A 75 2.53 12.93 -14.31
N ALA A 76 2.65 11.75 -14.92
CA ALA A 76 2.00 10.54 -14.40
C ALA A 76 2.49 10.16 -12.98
N PRO A 77 3.81 10.10 -12.69
CA PRO A 77 4.30 9.95 -11.32
C PRO A 77 3.87 11.07 -10.38
N LEU A 78 3.80 12.33 -10.85
CA LEU A 78 3.36 13.45 -10.02
C LEU A 78 1.90 13.28 -9.56
N TYR A 79 0.99 12.95 -10.46
CA TYR A 79 -0.40 12.65 -10.11
C TYR A 79 -0.48 11.45 -9.16
N ALA A 80 0.28 10.40 -9.44
CA ALA A 80 0.33 9.21 -8.60
C ALA A 80 0.85 9.52 -7.17
N ALA A 81 1.83 10.42 -7.03
CA ALA A 81 2.33 10.87 -5.73
C ALA A 81 1.27 11.63 -4.92
N VAL A 82 0.51 12.52 -5.57
CA VAL A 82 -0.59 13.24 -4.92
C VAL A 82 -1.65 12.27 -4.43
N PHE A 83 -2.14 11.38 -5.30
CA PHE A 83 -3.16 10.39 -4.93
C PHE A 83 -2.66 9.44 -3.84
N GLY A 84 -1.47 8.88 -3.99
CA GLY A 84 -0.87 7.97 -3.01
C GLY A 84 -0.64 8.65 -1.66
N GLY A 85 -0.13 9.87 -1.66
CA GLY A 85 0.11 10.63 -0.44
C GLY A 85 -1.16 11.02 0.32
N MET A 86 -2.28 11.24 -0.38
CA MET A 86 -3.58 11.54 0.23
C MET A 86 -4.30 10.27 0.72
N ALA A 87 -4.20 9.19 -0.02
CA ALA A 87 -4.88 7.92 0.27
C ALA A 87 -4.02 7.03 1.17
N THR A 88 -3.87 7.42 2.42
CA THR A 88 -3.05 6.66 3.39
C THR A 88 -3.83 5.49 3.99
N GLY A 89 -3.22 4.32 4.00
CA GLY A 89 -3.82 3.11 4.57
C GLY A 89 -2.81 1.97 4.76
N PRO A 90 -3.25 0.77 5.17
CA PRO A 90 -2.36 -0.38 5.26
C PRO A 90 -1.65 -0.65 3.92
N PRO A 91 -0.32 -0.90 3.93
CA PRO A 91 0.44 -1.14 2.70
C PRO A 91 -0.13 -2.25 1.82
N ALA A 92 -0.68 -3.31 2.43
CA ALA A 92 -1.26 -4.43 1.70
C ALA A 92 -2.45 -4.05 0.79
N ALA A 93 -3.14 -2.94 1.10
CA ALA A 93 -4.31 -2.51 0.34
C ALA A 93 -3.97 -1.84 -0.98
N VAL A 94 -2.79 -1.24 -1.11
CA VAL A 94 -2.41 -0.54 -2.34
C VAL A 94 -1.96 -1.50 -3.44
N PHE A 95 -1.52 -2.73 -3.13
CA PHE A 95 -1.06 -3.68 -4.14
C PHE A 95 -2.15 -4.12 -5.14
N PRO A 96 -3.38 -4.49 -4.71
CA PRO A 96 -4.47 -4.77 -5.65
C PRO A 96 -4.79 -3.58 -6.55
N LEU A 97 -4.80 -2.36 -5.99
CA LEU A 97 -5.02 -1.13 -6.76
C LEU A 97 -3.89 -0.92 -7.78
N GLY A 98 -2.63 -1.09 -7.39
CA GLY A 98 -1.49 -0.99 -8.29
C GLY A 98 -1.57 -2.00 -9.45
N LYS A 99 -1.91 -3.26 -9.15
CA LYS A 99 -2.14 -4.29 -10.16
C LYS A 99 -3.26 -3.89 -11.12
N TYR A 100 -4.39 -3.40 -10.61
CA TYR A 100 -5.50 -2.93 -11.44
C TYR A 100 -5.05 -1.81 -12.38
N LEU A 101 -4.36 -0.78 -11.87
CA LEU A 101 -3.88 0.34 -12.69
C LEU A 101 -2.93 -0.12 -13.80
N LEU A 102 -2.06 -1.10 -13.54
CA LEU A 102 -1.20 -1.70 -14.58
C LEU A 102 -2.03 -2.39 -15.67
N THR A 103 -3.10 -3.10 -15.33
CA THR A 103 -3.99 -3.71 -16.34
C THR A 103 -4.72 -2.65 -17.18
N GLN A 104 -4.92 -1.45 -16.65
CA GLN A 104 -5.50 -0.29 -17.35
C GLN A 104 -4.47 0.57 -18.08
N GLN A 105 -3.26 0.05 -18.31
CA GLN A 105 -2.17 0.72 -19.05
C GLN A 105 -1.57 1.95 -18.33
N ALA A 106 -1.65 2.01 -16.99
CA ALA A 106 -0.82 2.94 -16.23
C ALA A 106 0.66 2.60 -16.39
N SER A 107 1.52 3.62 -16.40
CA SER A 107 2.97 3.43 -16.46
C SER A 107 3.51 2.81 -15.18
N VAL A 108 4.55 2.00 -15.30
CA VAL A 108 5.26 1.41 -14.14
C VAL A 108 5.76 2.52 -13.21
N ALA A 109 6.26 3.63 -13.76
CA ALA A 109 6.69 4.80 -13.00
C ALA A 109 5.57 5.36 -12.11
N ALA A 110 4.36 5.54 -12.66
CA ALA A 110 3.22 6.05 -11.91
C ALA A 110 2.79 5.07 -10.82
N VAL A 111 2.69 3.78 -11.13
CA VAL A 111 2.28 2.77 -10.15
C VAL A 111 3.32 2.63 -9.04
N ALA A 112 4.61 2.58 -9.35
CA ALA A 112 5.66 2.54 -8.35
C ALA A 112 5.63 3.79 -7.45
N THR A 113 5.45 4.98 -8.03
CA THR A 113 5.28 6.21 -7.25
C THR A 113 4.07 6.14 -6.33
N LEU A 114 2.92 5.66 -6.82
CA LEU A 114 1.71 5.50 -6.02
C LEU A 114 1.96 4.61 -4.79
N LEU A 115 2.58 3.44 -5.00
CA LEU A 115 2.89 2.49 -3.94
C LEU A 115 3.81 3.10 -2.88
N ILE A 116 4.86 3.80 -3.30
CA ILE A 116 5.83 4.43 -2.40
C ILE A 116 5.18 5.61 -1.66
N ALA A 117 4.47 6.48 -2.37
CA ALA A 117 3.81 7.64 -1.77
C ALA A 117 2.73 7.24 -0.77
N TRP A 118 1.96 6.18 -1.05
CA TRP A 118 0.95 5.64 -0.15
C TRP A 118 1.51 5.30 1.24
N VAL A 119 2.71 4.73 1.28
CA VAL A 119 3.35 4.31 2.53
C VAL A 119 4.19 5.43 3.15
N ALA A 120 4.92 6.18 2.32
CA ALA A 120 5.96 7.08 2.81
C ALA A 120 5.48 8.51 3.08
N VAL A 121 4.55 9.05 2.28
CA VAL A 121 4.12 10.45 2.40
C VAL A 121 3.24 10.66 3.64
N GLY A 122 2.19 9.84 3.81
CA GLY A 122 1.40 9.78 5.04
C GLY A 122 0.74 11.11 5.42
N THR A 123 -0.02 11.75 4.52
CA THR A 123 -0.67 13.04 4.80
C THR A 123 -1.62 12.97 6.00
N VAL A 124 -2.29 11.82 6.20
CA VAL A 124 -3.20 11.60 7.34
C VAL A 124 -2.47 11.57 8.68
N THR A 125 -1.20 11.16 8.71
CA THR A 125 -0.38 11.12 9.93
C THR A 125 0.30 12.45 10.24
N LEU A 126 0.30 13.40 9.30
CA LEU A 126 0.97 14.69 9.42
C LEU A 126 0.56 15.48 10.68
N PRO A 127 -0.73 15.57 11.06
CA PRO A 127 -1.11 16.28 12.30
C PRO A 127 -0.51 15.66 13.57
N ALA A 128 -0.44 14.33 13.62
CA ALA A 128 0.20 13.63 14.74
C ALA A 128 1.71 13.90 14.77
N GLU A 129 2.38 13.85 13.62
CA GLU A 129 3.81 14.14 13.53
C GLU A 129 4.16 15.57 13.94
N ILE A 130 3.34 16.55 13.53
CA ILE A 130 3.49 17.94 13.96
C ILE A 130 3.43 18.04 15.49
N ARG A 131 2.51 17.30 16.11
CA ARG A 131 2.33 17.31 17.56
C ARG A 131 3.50 16.68 18.32
N PHE A 132 4.10 15.60 17.80
CA PHE A 132 5.15 14.85 18.48
C PHE A 132 6.56 15.35 18.15
N PHE A 133 6.81 15.75 16.91
CA PHE A 133 8.15 16.08 16.41
C PHE A 133 8.31 17.55 15.99
N GLY A 134 7.21 18.30 16.00
CA GLY A 134 7.19 19.70 15.56
C GLY A 134 6.98 19.88 14.06
N ALA A 135 6.44 21.05 13.70
CA ALA A 135 6.03 21.35 12.33
C ALA A 135 7.20 21.31 11.33
N ARG A 136 8.38 21.81 11.70
CA ARG A 136 9.56 21.84 10.81
C ARG A 136 9.97 20.44 10.38
N PHE A 137 10.05 19.51 11.31
CA PHE A 137 10.38 18.11 11.02
C PHE A 137 9.30 17.44 10.15
N ALA A 138 8.04 17.59 10.56
CA ALA A 138 6.92 16.94 9.87
C ALA A 138 6.80 17.37 8.42
N PHE A 139 6.87 18.68 8.12
CA PHE A 139 6.81 19.18 6.74
C PHE A 139 8.06 18.84 5.93
N ALA A 140 9.26 18.89 6.53
CA ALA A 140 10.49 18.49 5.85
C ALA A 140 10.45 17.00 5.45
N ARG A 141 10.05 16.12 6.39
CA ARG A 141 9.87 14.69 6.11
C ARG A 141 8.82 14.45 5.03
N TRP A 142 7.66 15.11 5.14
CA TRP A 142 6.56 14.96 4.20
C TRP A 142 6.99 15.38 2.79
N GLY A 143 7.59 16.55 2.64
CA GLY A 143 8.07 17.06 1.35
C GLY A 143 9.18 16.19 0.75
N LEU A 144 10.12 15.73 1.59
CA LEU A 144 11.19 14.84 1.15
C LEU A 144 10.63 13.48 0.68
N ALA A 145 9.70 12.89 1.43
CA ALA A 145 9.05 11.64 1.06
C ALA A 145 8.27 11.79 -0.25
N PHE A 146 7.59 12.92 -0.45
CA PHE A 146 6.87 13.22 -1.69
C PHE A 146 7.82 13.27 -2.90
N VAL A 147 8.91 14.04 -2.82
CA VAL A 147 9.89 14.16 -3.91
C VAL A 147 10.58 12.82 -4.15
N LEU A 148 11.00 12.11 -3.11
CA LEU A 148 11.66 10.81 -3.24
C LEU A 148 10.73 9.75 -3.84
N SER A 149 9.43 9.77 -3.54
CA SER A 149 8.50 8.82 -4.16
C SER A 149 8.42 8.98 -5.67
N ILE A 150 8.44 10.23 -6.17
CA ILE A 150 8.47 10.53 -7.60
C ILE A 150 9.79 10.09 -8.22
N ALA A 151 10.92 10.45 -7.60
CA ALA A 151 12.24 10.10 -8.10
C ALA A 151 12.43 8.57 -8.21
N LEU A 152 12.05 7.83 -7.15
CA LEU A 152 12.14 6.37 -7.15
C LEU A 152 11.18 5.74 -8.17
N GLY A 153 9.97 6.28 -8.30
CA GLY A 153 9.03 5.83 -9.32
C GLY A 153 9.55 6.01 -10.74
N LEU A 154 10.18 7.15 -11.04
CA LEU A 154 10.82 7.40 -12.32
C LEU A 154 11.97 6.42 -12.59
N VAL A 155 12.82 6.18 -11.59
CA VAL A 155 13.90 5.18 -11.68
C VAL A 155 13.33 3.79 -11.99
N MET A 156 12.27 3.38 -11.30
CA MET A 156 11.60 2.10 -11.58
C MET A 156 11.04 2.04 -13.01
N GLY A 157 10.49 3.14 -13.51
CA GLY A 157 9.98 3.22 -14.89
C GLY A 157 11.07 3.15 -15.97
N VAL A 158 12.33 3.47 -15.63
CA VAL A 158 13.47 3.35 -16.55
C VAL A 158 14.05 1.93 -16.53
N ILE A 159 14.00 1.25 -15.37
CA ILE A 159 14.55 -0.10 -15.20
C ILE A 159 13.63 -1.19 -15.78
N MET A 160 12.33 -0.96 -15.77
CA MET A 160 11.30 -1.93 -16.18
C MET A 160 10.56 -1.49 -17.45
#